data_01d3f896d672aedcd3a663b1f06dce88
#
_entry.id   01d3f896d672aedcd3a663b1f06dce88
#
_cell.length_a   1.000
_cell.length_b   1.000
_cell.length_c   1.000
_cell.angle_alpha   90.00
_cell.angle_beta   90.00
_cell.angle_gamma   90.00
#
_symmetry.space_group_name_H-M   'P 1'
#
loop_
_entity.id
_entity.type
_entity.pdbx_description
1 polymer ?
#
loop_
_entity_poly.entity_id
_entity_poly.type
_entity_poly.pdbx_seq_one_letter_code
_entity_poly.pdbx_strand_id
1 'polypeptide(L)'
;MPRAKFQTLTKQMFYILLCLKEECYGLDILDRVPQMTGKRVTVGSGTLYNLLEQFLEEGIIRETKVEGRRRSYILTYRGKDMLEKEYKRIQAQAIDYRRIFGKEDSE
;
A
#
# COMPACT_ATOMS: atom_id res chain seq x y z
N MET A 1 22.09 -2.20 14.98
CA MET A 1 20.65 -2.29 15.24
C MET A 1 19.85 -2.01 13.99
N PRO A 2 19.09 -2.96 13.57
CA PRO A 2 18.32 -2.77 12.34
C PRO A 2 17.19 -1.78 12.56
N ARG A 3 16.97 -0.97 11.56
CA ARG A 3 15.86 -0.05 11.57
C ARG A 3 14.74 -0.61 10.74
N ALA A 4 13.54 -0.24 11.10
CA ALA A 4 12.40 -0.60 10.29
C ALA A 4 12.59 0.04 8.93
N LYS A 5 12.53 -0.77 7.89
CA LYS A 5 12.80 -0.29 6.55
C LYS A 5 11.70 0.63 6.04
N PHE A 6 10.46 0.31 6.35
CA PHE A 6 9.33 1.08 5.86
C PHE A 6 8.60 1.70 7.05
N GLN A 7 9.22 2.69 7.67
CA GLN A 7 8.58 3.37 8.78
C GLN A 7 7.39 4.17 8.33
N THR A 8 7.49 4.78 7.15
CA THR A 8 6.36 5.45 6.53
C THR A 8 6.23 4.90 5.13
N LEU A 9 5.03 4.86 4.64
CA LEU A 9 4.75 4.32 3.32
C LEU A 9 4.60 5.46 2.33
N THR A 10 5.18 5.29 1.15
CA THR A 10 4.89 6.20 0.06
C THR A 10 3.46 5.94 -0.40
N LYS A 11 2.95 6.88 -1.18
CA LYS A 11 1.61 6.73 -1.74
C LYS A 11 1.48 5.42 -2.51
N GLN A 12 2.47 5.13 -3.35
CA GLN A 12 2.41 3.90 -4.16
C GLN A 12 2.45 2.66 -3.29
N MET A 13 3.30 2.64 -2.27
CA MET A 13 3.36 1.51 -1.35
C MET A 13 2.01 1.27 -0.68
N PHE A 14 1.41 2.34 -0.21
CA PHE A 14 0.13 2.26 0.49
C PHE A 14 -0.92 1.59 -0.39
N TYR A 15 -1.03 2.03 -1.65
CA TYR A 15 -2.06 1.49 -2.53
C TYR A 15 -1.75 0.06 -2.98
N ILE A 16 -0.48 -0.26 -3.17
CA ILE A 16 -0.11 -1.63 -3.49
C ILE A 16 -0.54 -2.55 -2.35
N LEU A 17 -0.27 -2.16 -1.13
CA LEU A 17 -0.63 -2.98 0.02
C LEU A 17 -2.15 -3.08 0.20
N LEU A 18 -2.89 -2.02 -0.13
CA LEU A 18 -4.34 -2.12 -0.09
C LEU A 18 -4.87 -3.20 -1.02
N CYS A 19 -4.25 -3.34 -2.19
CA CYS A 19 -4.65 -4.38 -3.13
C CYS A 19 -4.49 -5.76 -2.56
N LEU A 20 -3.60 -5.91 -1.59
CA LEU A 20 -3.26 -7.21 -1.03
C LEU A 20 -4.01 -7.54 0.24
N LYS A 21 -5.07 -6.80 0.52
CA LYS A 21 -5.98 -7.19 1.58
C LYS A 21 -6.45 -8.63 1.35
N GLU A 22 -6.68 -8.97 0.09
CA GLU A 22 -7.03 -10.32 -0.30
C GLU A 22 -6.02 -10.79 -1.33
N GLU A 23 -5.96 -12.09 -1.51
CA GLU A 23 -5.01 -12.69 -2.43
C GLU A 23 -5.16 -12.06 -3.81
N CYS A 24 -4.03 -11.70 -4.42
CA CYS A 24 -4.05 -10.97 -5.66
C CYS A 24 -2.77 -11.27 -6.44
N TYR A 25 -2.92 -11.46 -7.75
CA TYR A 25 -1.75 -11.57 -8.61
C TYR A 25 -1.02 -10.24 -8.66
N GLY A 26 0.30 -10.30 -8.63
CA GLY A 26 1.08 -9.07 -8.70
C GLY A 26 0.74 -8.26 -9.94
N LEU A 27 0.60 -8.93 -11.08
CA LEU A 27 0.32 -8.24 -12.33
C LEU A 27 -0.98 -7.44 -12.28
N ASP A 28 -1.98 -7.95 -11.55
CA ASP A 28 -3.27 -7.27 -11.47
C ASP A 28 -3.20 -5.95 -10.72
N ILE A 29 -2.18 -5.80 -9.89
CA ILE A 29 -2.04 -4.57 -9.11
C ILE A 29 -1.85 -3.37 -10.02
N LEU A 30 -1.19 -3.58 -11.16
CA LEU A 30 -0.95 -2.50 -12.12
C LEU A 30 -2.24 -1.84 -12.58
N ASP A 31 -3.30 -2.64 -12.72
CA ASP A 31 -4.59 -2.10 -13.13
C ASP A 31 -5.43 -1.63 -11.94
N ARG A 32 -5.30 -2.32 -10.82
CA ARG A 32 -6.15 -2.03 -9.68
C ARG A 32 -5.85 -0.69 -9.02
N VAL A 33 -4.58 -0.32 -8.98
CA VAL A 33 -4.23 0.94 -8.33
C VAL A 33 -4.85 2.13 -9.05
N PRO A 34 -4.68 2.26 -10.38
CA PRO A 34 -5.35 3.37 -11.05
C PRO A 34 -6.87 3.28 -11.01
N GLN A 35 -7.43 2.07 -11.04
CA GLN A 35 -8.88 1.95 -10.93
C GLN A 35 -9.38 2.43 -9.57
N MET A 36 -8.67 2.05 -8.54
CA MET A 36 -9.04 2.41 -7.18
C MET A 36 -8.94 3.91 -6.94
N THR A 37 -8.03 4.58 -7.62
CA THR A 37 -7.72 5.97 -7.34
C THR A 37 -8.22 6.92 -8.43
N GLY A 38 -8.98 6.43 -9.39
CA GLY A 38 -9.43 7.28 -10.49
C GLY A 38 -8.25 7.85 -11.25
N LYS A 39 -7.23 7.04 -11.42
CA LYS A 39 -6.00 7.37 -12.14
C LYS A 39 -5.14 8.42 -11.45
N ARG A 40 -5.45 8.74 -10.20
CA ARG A 40 -4.59 9.66 -9.45
C ARG A 40 -3.23 9.05 -9.13
N VAL A 41 -3.18 7.73 -9.02
CA VAL A 41 -1.96 7.03 -8.70
C VAL A 41 -1.77 5.90 -9.71
N THR A 42 -0.57 5.77 -10.21
CA THR A 42 -0.20 4.66 -11.09
C THR A 42 1.12 4.09 -10.58
N VAL A 43 1.38 2.83 -10.95
CA VAL A 43 2.61 2.16 -10.56
C VAL A 43 3.18 1.51 -11.81
N GLY A 44 4.45 1.75 -12.05
CA GLY A 44 5.13 1.07 -13.16
C GLY A 44 5.48 -0.35 -12.77
N SER A 45 5.62 -1.23 -13.76
CA SER A 45 5.87 -2.64 -13.48
C SER A 45 7.19 -2.86 -12.77
N GLY A 46 8.23 -2.13 -13.16
CA GLY A 46 9.52 -2.26 -12.49
C GLY A 46 9.46 -1.88 -11.03
N THR A 47 8.80 -0.76 -10.75
CA THR A 47 8.64 -0.31 -9.38
C THR A 47 7.81 -1.32 -8.57
N LEU A 48 6.74 -1.83 -9.18
CA LEU A 48 5.88 -2.79 -8.49
C LEU A 48 6.65 -4.02 -8.06
N TYR A 49 7.37 -4.66 -9.00
CA TYR A 49 8.03 -5.90 -8.67
C TYR A 49 9.20 -5.70 -7.72
N ASN A 50 9.85 -4.55 -7.82
CA ASN A 50 10.90 -4.22 -6.87
C ASN A 50 10.33 -4.08 -5.47
N LEU A 51 9.18 -3.40 -5.34
CA LEU A 51 8.55 -3.23 -4.04
C LEU A 51 8.00 -4.54 -3.49
N LEU A 52 7.40 -5.37 -4.35
CA LEU A 52 6.90 -6.66 -3.90
C LEU A 52 8.02 -7.51 -3.31
N GLU A 53 9.17 -7.49 -3.95
CA GLU A 53 10.31 -8.23 -3.45
C GLU A 53 10.76 -7.73 -2.09
N GLN A 54 10.82 -6.42 -1.93
CA GLN A 54 11.19 -5.84 -0.65
C GLN A 54 10.16 -6.15 0.43
N PHE A 55 8.88 -6.09 0.08
CA PHE A 55 7.83 -6.41 1.03
C PHE A 55 7.92 -7.87 1.49
N LEU A 56 8.27 -8.77 0.57
CA LEU A 56 8.47 -10.16 0.94
C LEU A 56 9.63 -10.31 1.93
N GLU A 57 10.72 -9.63 1.65
CA GLU A 57 11.89 -9.69 2.53
C GLU A 57 11.59 -9.18 3.92
N GLU A 58 10.74 -8.16 4.00
CA GLU A 58 10.40 -7.57 5.29
C GLU A 58 9.26 -8.29 5.99
N GLY A 59 8.70 -9.31 5.37
CA GLY A 59 7.59 -10.04 5.97
C GLY A 59 6.29 -9.28 6.00
N ILE A 60 6.15 -8.30 5.13
CA ILE A 60 4.95 -7.47 5.05
C ILE A 60 3.88 -8.16 4.23
N ILE A 61 4.30 -8.94 3.24
CA ILE A 61 3.40 -9.76 2.44
C ILE A 61 3.99 -11.16 2.37
N ARG A 62 3.18 -12.11 1.95
CA ARG A 62 3.68 -13.44 1.66
C ARG A 62 3.12 -13.90 0.33
N GLU A 63 3.85 -14.79 -0.30
CA GLU A 63 3.43 -15.38 -1.55
C GLU A 63 2.47 -16.52 -1.26
N THR A 64 1.40 -16.61 -2.04
CA THR A 64 0.37 -17.61 -1.82
C THR A 64 0.35 -18.69 -2.91
N LYS A 65 0.57 -18.27 -4.15
CA LYS A 65 0.53 -19.21 -5.28
C LYS A 65 1.56 -18.83 -6.31
N VAL A 66 2.08 -19.85 -6.96
CA VAL A 66 2.90 -19.67 -8.15
C VAL A 66 2.30 -20.54 -9.22
N GLU A 67 1.83 -19.94 -10.31
CA GLU A 67 1.25 -20.67 -11.42
C GLU A 67 1.95 -20.20 -12.69
N GLY A 68 2.92 -21.00 -13.12
CA GLY A 68 3.76 -20.59 -14.22
C GLY A 68 4.55 -19.36 -13.82
N ARG A 69 4.31 -18.27 -14.51
CA ARG A 69 4.96 -16.99 -14.19
C ARG A 69 4.13 -16.10 -13.30
N ARG A 70 2.93 -16.54 -12.96
CA ARG A 70 2.03 -15.73 -12.18
C ARG A 70 2.21 -16.01 -10.70
N ARG A 71 2.38 -14.98 -9.93
CA ARG A 71 2.56 -15.09 -8.48
C ARG A 71 1.52 -14.26 -7.78
N SER A 72 0.92 -14.84 -6.76
CA SER A 72 -0.07 -14.17 -5.95
C SER A 72 0.50 -13.86 -4.59
N TYR A 73 -0.02 -12.82 -3.97
CA TYR A 73 0.46 -12.35 -2.68
C TYR A 73 -0.71 -11.96 -1.79
N ILE A 74 -0.44 -11.88 -0.51
CA ILE A 74 -1.43 -11.39 0.44
C ILE A 74 -0.69 -10.74 1.61
N LEU A 75 -1.34 -9.79 2.27
CA LEU A 75 -0.76 -9.15 3.44
C LEU A 75 -0.58 -10.14 4.59
N THR A 76 0.50 -9.97 5.32
CA THR A 76 0.69 -10.63 6.60
C THR A 76 0.09 -9.75 7.69
N TYR A 77 0.10 -10.23 8.94
CA TYR A 77 -0.30 -9.40 10.06
C TYR A 77 0.56 -8.15 10.16
N ARG A 78 1.86 -8.33 9.92
CA ARG A 78 2.76 -7.19 9.95
C ARG A 78 2.36 -6.15 8.93
N GLY A 79 1.99 -6.61 7.72
CA GLY A 79 1.55 -5.71 6.68
C GLY A 79 0.27 -4.98 7.04
N LYS A 80 -0.66 -5.71 7.63
CA LYS A 80 -1.92 -5.09 8.05
C LYS A 80 -1.67 -4.02 9.12
N ASP A 81 -0.79 -4.34 10.06
CA ASP A 81 -0.46 -3.40 11.13
C ASP A 81 0.17 -2.14 10.57
N MET A 82 1.07 -2.31 9.61
CA MET A 82 1.71 -1.16 8.98
C MET A 82 0.71 -0.28 8.24
N LEU A 83 -0.21 -0.92 7.53
CA LEU A 83 -1.25 -0.16 6.83
C LEU A 83 -2.13 0.60 7.81
N GLU A 84 -2.49 -0.04 8.89
CA GLU A 84 -3.35 0.63 9.87
C GLU A 84 -2.66 1.82 10.50
N LYS A 85 -1.38 1.68 10.82
CA LYS A 85 -0.63 2.79 11.38
C LYS A 85 -0.52 3.94 10.40
N GLU A 86 -0.31 3.60 9.14
CA GLU A 86 -0.23 4.62 8.10
C GLU A 86 -1.58 5.31 7.92
N TYR A 87 -2.66 4.53 7.93
CA TYR A 87 -3.99 5.09 7.84
C TYR A 87 -4.25 6.09 8.95
N LYS A 88 -3.88 5.72 10.19
CA LYS A 88 -4.10 6.61 11.32
C LYS A 88 -3.26 7.88 11.20
N ARG A 89 -2.05 7.77 10.68
CA ARG A 89 -1.21 8.92 10.47
C ARG A 89 -1.82 9.87 9.44
N ILE A 90 -2.31 9.32 8.35
CA ILE A 90 -2.95 10.12 7.31
C ILE A 90 -4.21 10.77 7.84
N GLN A 91 -4.98 10.03 8.62
CA GLN A 91 -6.20 10.54 9.21
C GLN A 91 -5.91 11.70 10.15
N ALA A 92 -4.87 11.57 10.96
CA ALA A 92 -4.49 12.64 11.87
C ALA A 92 -4.11 13.90 11.09
N GLN A 93 -3.40 13.73 9.99
CA GLN A 93 -3.03 14.88 9.17
C GLN A 93 -4.27 15.52 8.54
N ALA A 94 -5.22 14.72 8.11
CA ALA A 94 -6.44 15.25 7.55
C ALA A 94 -7.23 16.04 8.60
N ILE A 95 -7.25 15.52 9.81
CA ILE A 95 -7.90 16.21 10.92
C ILE A 95 -7.21 17.55 11.22
N ASP A 96 -5.89 17.54 11.21
CA ASP A 96 -5.14 18.78 11.45
C ASP A 96 -5.44 19.83 10.39
N TYR A 97 -5.49 19.40 9.13
CA TYR A 97 -5.83 20.35 8.06
C TYR A 97 -7.21 20.94 8.31
N ARG A 98 -8.15 20.07 8.63
CA ARG A 98 -9.53 20.51 8.83
C ARG A 98 -9.66 21.47 10.00
N ARG A 99 -8.90 21.20 11.06
CA ARG A 99 -8.94 22.07 12.23
C ARG A 99 -8.44 23.47 11.90
N ILE A 100 -7.45 23.57 11.03
CA ILE A 100 -6.86 24.86 10.68
C ILE A 100 -7.69 25.60 9.64
N PHE A 101 -8.18 24.89 8.63
CA PHE A 101 -8.91 25.50 7.51
C PHE A 101 -10.36 25.10 7.43
N GLY A 102 -10.83 24.30 8.37
CA GLY A 102 -12.06 23.54 8.20
C GLY A 102 -13.30 24.35 8.04
N LYS A 103 -13.34 25.52 8.62
CA LYS A 103 -14.57 26.28 8.49
C LYS A 103 -14.86 26.66 7.05
N GLU A 104 -13.86 26.61 6.19
CA GLU A 104 -14.08 26.86 4.80
C GLU A 104 -14.76 25.73 4.11
N ASP A 105 -14.61 24.54 4.67
CA ASP A 105 -15.21 23.35 4.09
C ASP A 105 -16.66 23.19 4.50
N SER A 106 -17.05 23.85 5.54
CA SER A 106 -18.39 23.62 6.09
C SER A 106 -19.46 24.45 5.42
N GLU A 107 -19.12 25.15 4.37
CA GLU A 107 -20.08 25.98 3.67
C GLU A 107 -21.26 25.25 3.18
#